data_b0d8f8bdca1161621001b8fac810d6a7
#
_entry.id   b0d8f8bdca1161621001b8fac810d6a7
#
_cell.length_a   1.000
_cell.length_b   1.000
_cell.length_c   1.000
_cell.angle_alpha   90.00
_cell.angle_beta   90.00
_cell.angle_gamma   90.00
#
_symmetry.space_group_name_H-M   'P 1'
#
loop_
_entity.id
_entity.type
_entity.pdbx_description
1 polymer ?
#
loop_
_entity_poly.entity_id
_entity_poly.type
_entity_poly.pdbx_seq_one_letter_code
_entity_poly.pdbx_strand_id
1 'polypeptide(L)'
;IYKLQSLILQQRVDSKLVDYLYKKNRLLMNVPVWVHGGNTFGLKVPNWYWRLITILFLEKIGQQNVVKKAELTGKLIPFLLGDNTFKQQQIAELYHDLEVHDYILQQDNYILVRHLPQWKNAR
;
A
#
# COMPACT_ATOMS: atom_id res chain seq x y z
N ILE A 1 -12.83 2.60 -10.64
CA ILE A 1 -13.71 3.63 -10.08
C ILE A 1 -14.95 3.00 -9.46
N TYR A 2 -15.62 2.10 -10.17
CA TYR A 2 -16.82 1.46 -9.61
C TYR A 2 -16.52 0.67 -8.34
N LYS A 3 -15.41 -0.07 -8.31
CA LYS A 3 -15.03 -0.81 -7.10
C LYS A 3 -14.77 0.11 -5.93
N LEU A 4 -14.08 1.22 -6.18
CA LEU A 4 -13.78 2.18 -5.11
C LEU A 4 -15.06 2.82 -4.56
N GLN A 5 -15.96 3.24 -5.44
CA GLN A 5 -17.24 3.82 -5.02
C GLN A 5 -18.08 2.82 -4.24
N SER A 6 -18.13 1.56 -4.72
CA SER A 6 -18.86 0.51 -4.02
C SER A 6 -18.31 0.27 -2.62
N LEU A 7 -16.97 0.27 -2.48
CA LEU A 7 -16.32 0.05 -1.19
C LEU A 7 -16.56 1.22 -0.22
N ILE A 8 -16.61 2.45 -0.75
CA ILE A 8 -16.95 3.63 0.06
C ILE A 8 -18.37 3.49 0.60
N LEU A 9 -19.31 3.10 -0.26
CA LEU A 9 -20.70 2.88 0.14
C LEU A 9 -20.80 1.77 1.18
N GLN A 10 -19.90 0.80 1.15
CA GLN A 10 -19.83 -0.28 2.12
C GLN A 10 -18.96 0.08 3.34
N GLN A 11 -18.49 1.32 3.41
CA GLN A 11 -17.63 1.83 4.48
C GLN A 11 -16.33 1.05 4.65
N ARG A 12 -15.82 0.47 3.55
CA ARG A 12 -14.58 -0.32 3.56
C ARG A 12 -13.36 0.49 3.13
N VAL A 13 -13.58 1.62 2.45
CA VAL A 13 -12.50 2.45 1.93
C VAL A 13 -12.75 3.89 2.35
N ASP A 14 -11.69 4.55 2.82
CA ASP A 14 -11.77 5.93 3.29
C ASP A 14 -12.01 6.87 2.11
N SER A 15 -13.04 7.72 2.22
CA SER A 15 -13.35 8.75 1.22
C SER A 15 -12.19 9.73 1.03
N LYS A 16 -11.37 9.93 2.05
CA LYS A 16 -10.19 10.80 1.95
C LYS A 16 -9.18 10.31 0.92
N LEU A 17 -9.11 8.99 0.70
CA LEU A 17 -8.26 8.43 -0.35
C LEU A 17 -8.72 8.88 -1.73
N VAL A 18 -10.03 8.85 -1.98
CA VAL A 18 -10.59 9.31 -3.24
C VAL A 18 -10.25 10.77 -3.48
N ASP A 19 -10.45 11.61 -2.46
CA ASP A 19 -10.13 13.04 -2.56
C ASP A 19 -8.65 13.26 -2.85
N TYR A 20 -7.78 12.49 -2.18
CA TYR A 20 -6.34 12.57 -2.39
C TYR A 20 -5.97 12.24 -3.85
N LEU A 21 -6.56 11.18 -4.39
CA LEU A 21 -6.30 10.78 -5.79
C LEU A 21 -6.77 11.86 -6.77
N TYR A 22 -7.94 12.44 -6.52
CA TYR A 22 -8.43 13.53 -7.35
C TYR A 22 -7.50 14.74 -7.32
N LYS A 23 -7.01 15.11 -6.12
CA LYS A 23 -6.08 16.23 -5.98
C LYS A 23 -4.78 16.01 -6.73
N LYS A 24 -4.32 14.76 -6.79
CA LYS A 24 -3.09 14.39 -7.51
C LYS A 24 -3.36 14.12 -8.99
N ASN A 25 -4.59 14.31 -9.44
CA ASN A 25 -4.98 14.06 -10.83
C ASN A 25 -4.65 12.63 -11.27
N ARG A 26 -4.87 11.67 -10.36
CA ARG A 26 -4.56 10.25 -10.56
C ARG A 26 -5.85 9.45 -10.68
N LEU A 27 -5.87 8.53 -11.63
CA LEU A 27 -6.99 7.61 -11.80
C LEU A 27 -6.64 6.25 -11.20
N LEU A 28 -7.61 5.63 -10.56
CA LEU A 28 -7.41 4.31 -9.94
C LEU A 28 -6.96 3.27 -10.97
N MET A 29 -7.43 3.38 -12.21
CA MET A 29 -7.03 2.47 -13.30
C MET A 29 -5.55 2.60 -13.68
N ASN A 30 -4.89 3.68 -13.29
CA ASN A 30 -3.50 3.98 -13.64
C ASN A 30 -2.51 3.64 -12.52
N VAL A 31 -2.96 2.94 -11.48
CA VAL A 31 -2.08 2.54 -10.37
C VAL A 31 -0.94 1.67 -10.86
N PRO A 32 0.22 1.69 -10.18
CA PRO A 32 1.32 0.81 -10.55
C PRO A 32 0.90 -0.66 -10.60
N VAL A 33 1.48 -1.40 -11.52
CA VAL A 33 1.17 -2.83 -11.70
C VAL A 33 1.33 -3.62 -10.41
N TRP A 34 2.31 -3.27 -9.59
CA TRP A 34 2.57 -3.92 -8.31
C TRP A 34 1.32 -3.98 -7.42
N VAL A 35 0.46 -2.98 -7.52
CA VAL A 35 -0.76 -2.89 -6.69
C VAL A 35 -1.69 -4.08 -6.94
N HIS A 36 -1.67 -4.65 -8.13
CA HIS A 36 -2.53 -5.78 -8.50
C HIS A 36 -1.93 -7.15 -8.18
N GLY A 37 -0.72 -7.18 -7.65
CA GLY A 37 -0.07 -8.43 -7.28
C GLY A 37 -0.49 -8.96 -5.91
N GLY A 38 0.16 -10.04 -5.48
CA GLY A 38 -0.08 -10.63 -4.19
C GLY A 38 -1.37 -11.43 -4.13
N ASN A 39 -1.83 -11.71 -2.92
CA ASN A 39 -3.05 -12.47 -2.69
C ASN A 39 -3.96 -11.73 -1.69
N THR A 40 -5.20 -12.19 -1.59
CA THR A 40 -6.20 -11.55 -0.73
C THR A 40 -6.39 -12.26 0.61
N PHE A 41 -5.61 -13.30 0.87
CA PHE A 41 -5.78 -14.11 2.07
C PHE A 41 -5.48 -13.29 3.33
N GLY A 42 -6.39 -13.33 4.28
CA GLY A 42 -6.19 -12.66 5.57
C GLY A 42 -6.42 -11.17 5.57
N LEU A 43 -7.03 -10.60 4.52
CA LEU A 43 -7.29 -9.17 4.43
C LEU A 43 -8.76 -8.83 4.69
N LYS A 44 -9.00 -7.74 5.41
CA LYS A 44 -10.33 -7.16 5.59
C LYS A 44 -10.76 -6.31 4.41
N VAL A 45 -9.81 -5.92 3.58
CA VAL A 45 -10.01 -5.05 2.42
C VAL A 45 -9.48 -5.75 1.17
N PRO A 46 -9.86 -5.29 -0.03
CA PRO A 46 -9.28 -5.84 -1.25
C PRO A 46 -7.76 -5.71 -1.24
N ASN A 47 -7.08 -6.70 -1.84
CA ASN A 47 -5.61 -6.70 -1.90
C ASN A 47 -5.04 -5.43 -2.52
N TRP A 48 -5.67 -4.92 -3.60
CA TRP A 48 -5.18 -3.71 -4.25
C TRP A 48 -5.20 -2.49 -3.33
N TYR A 49 -6.13 -2.47 -2.35
CA TYR A 49 -6.29 -1.30 -1.47
C TYR A 49 -5.11 -1.15 -0.52
N TRP A 50 -4.75 -2.23 0.19
CA TRP A 50 -3.64 -2.13 1.14
C TRP A 50 -2.30 -1.95 0.43
N ARG A 51 -2.16 -2.51 -0.78
CA ARG A 51 -0.96 -2.29 -1.59
C ARG A 51 -0.90 -0.85 -2.10
N LEU A 52 -2.03 -0.27 -2.48
CA LEU A 52 -2.10 1.13 -2.87
C LEU A 52 -1.74 2.06 -1.70
N ILE A 53 -2.27 1.80 -0.52
CA ILE A 53 -1.93 2.57 0.68
C ILE A 53 -0.42 2.50 0.94
N THR A 54 0.17 1.33 0.76
CA THR A 54 1.62 1.14 0.91
C THR A 54 2.39 2.04 -0.06
N ILE A 55 2.01 2.05 -1.33
CA ILE A 55 2.68 2.88 -2.35
C ILE A 55 2.54 4.36 -2.02
N LEU A 56 1.33 4.80 -1.64
CA LEU A 56 1.11 6.21 -1.29
C LEU A 56 1.93 6.63 -0.07
N PHE A 57 2.09 5.72 0.90
CA PHE A 57 2.95 5.97 2.06
C PHE A 57 4.41 6.17 1.62
N LEU A 58 4.91 5.28 0.77
CA LEU A 58 6.29 5.38 0.29
C LEU A 58 6.51 6.67 -0.51
N GLU A 59 5.53 7.08 -1.30
CA GLU A 59 5.60 8.34 -2.05
C GLU A 59 5.66 9.54 -1.12
N LYS A 60 4.92 9.50 -0.03
CA LYS A 60 4.93 10.57 0.97
C LYS A 60 6.30 10.69 1.64
N ILE A 61 6.93 9.56 1.92
CA ILE A 61 8.29 9.54 2.50
C ILE A 61 9.31 10.06 1.48
N GLY A 62 9.21 9.62 0.23
CA GLY A 62 10.09 10.05 -0.86
C GLY A 62 11.32 9.18 -1.05
N GLN A 63 11.80 9.12 -2.28
CA GLN A 63 13.00 8.32 -2.61
C GLN A 63 14.21 8.77 -1.81
N GLN A 64 15.04 7.80 -1.41
CA GLN A 64 16.27 7.97 -0.65
C GLN A 64 16.05 8.46 0.79
N ASN A 65 14.83 8.50 1.24
CA ASN A 65 14.50 8.83 2.63
C ASN A 65 14.22 7.58 3.43
N VAL A 66 14.36 7.69 4.76
CA VAL A 66 14.25 6.59 5.69
C VAL A 66 13.05 6.82 6.61
N VAL A 67 12.35 5.74 6.95
CA VAL A 67 11.23 5.78 7.88
C VAL A 67 11.28 4.55 8.77
N LYS A 68 10.69 4.64 9.96
CA LYS A 68 10.59 3.49 10.86
C LYS A 68 9.57 2.49 10.32
N LYS A 69 9.93 1.19 10.35
CA LYS A 69 9.00 0.11 9.96
C LYS A 69 7.69 0.20 10.73
N ALA A 70 7.75 0.55 12.01
CA ALA A 70 6.58 0.61 12.87
C ALA A 70 5.52 1.59 12.35
N GLU A 71 5.93 2.66 11.66
CA GLU A 71 4.98 3.62 11.12
C GLU A 71 4.13 3.03 10.00
N LEU A 72 4.75 2.32 9.07
CA LEU A 72 4.02 1.66 7.99
C LEU A 72 3.24 0.46 8.51
N THR A 73 3.87 -0.35 9.35
CA THR A 73 3.21 -1.51 9.96
C THR A 73 1.95 -1.10 10.70
N GLY A 74 2.01 -0.02 11.48
CA GLY A 74 0.85 0.49 12.20
C GLY A 74 -0.30 0.92 11.29
N LYS A 75 0.00 1.37 10.10
CA LYS A 75 -1.03 1.74 9.11
C LYS A 75 -1.66 0.52 8.44
N LEU A 76 -0.94 -0.59 8.33
CA LEU A 76 -1.39 -1.76 7.59
C LEU A 76 -2.07 -2.81 8.45
N ILE A 77 -1.67 -2.92 9.73
CA ILE A 77 -2.23 -3.93 10.64
C ILE A 77 -3.76 -3.90 10.71
N PRO A 78 -4.43 -2.72 10.75
CA PRO A 78 -5.90 -2.70 10.81
C PRO A 78 -6.60 -3.37 9.63
N PHE A 79 -5.91 -3.58 8.52
CA PHE A 79 -6.48 -4.23 7.34
C PHE A 79 -6.38 -5.75 7.37
N LEU A 80 -5.74 -6.31 8.41
CA LEU A 80 -5.45 -7.75 8.48
C LEU A 80 -6.39 -8.45 9.46
N LEU A 81 -6.70 -9.70 9.10
CA LEU A 81 -7.43 -10.65 9.96
C LEU A 81 -6.43 -11.59 10.62
N GLY A 82 -6.88 -12.28 11.67
CA GLY A 82 -6.05 -13.29 12.32
C GLY A 82 -5.37 -12.79 13.57
N ASP A 83 -4.52 -13.65 14.15
CA ASP A 83 -3.79 -13.29 15.35
C ASP A 83 -2.56 -12.45 15.02
N ASN A 84 -1.87 -12.00 16.06
CA ASN A 84 -0.73 -11.11 15.89
C ASN A 84 0.41 -11.76 15.12
N THR A 85 0.67 -13.03 15.33
CA THR A 85 1.73 -13.76 14.61
C THR A 85 1.44 -13.79 13.12
N PHE A 86 0.20 -14.12 12.75
CA PHE A 86 -0.22 -14.17 11.36
C PHE A 86 -0.11 -12.79 10.71
N LYS A 87 -0.55 -11.75 11.41
CA LYS A 87 -0.48 -10.37 10.89
C LYS A 87 0.95 -9.95 10.63
N GLN A 88 1.86 -10.24 11.55
CA GLN A 88 3.29 -9.90 11.37
C GLN A 88 3.89 -10.65 10.20
N GLN A 89 3.48 -11.91 9.99
CA GLN A 89 3.93 -12.69 8.85
C GLN A 89 3.49 -12.06 7.53
N GLN A 90 2.24 -11.63 7.44
CA GLN A 90 1.71 -10.99 6.23
C GLN A 90 2.44 -9.68 5.92
N ILE A 91 2.73 -8.89 6.96
CA ILE A 91 3.49 -7.66 6.80
C ILE A 91 4.92 -7.96 6.32
N ALA A 92 5.55 -8.97 6.90
CA ALA A 92 6.90 -9.36 6.51
C ALA A 92 6.95 -9.81 5.05
N GLU A 93 5.95 -10.55 4.59
CA GLU A 93 5.86 -10.97 3.18
C GLU A 93 5.69 -9.76 2.26
N LEU A 94 4.89 -8.78 2.66
CA LEU A 94 4.71 -7.56 1.88
C LEU A 94 6.03 -6.80 1.75
N TYR A 95 6.78 -6.66 2.87
CA TYR A 95 8.07 -5.98 2.84
C TYR A 95 9.08 -6.73 1.98
N HIS A 96 9.08 -8.06 2.06
CA HIS A 96 9.95 -8.88 1.22
C HIS A 96 9.64 -8.66 -0.27
N ASP A 97 8.35 -8.62 -0.62
CA ASP A 97 7.93 -8.38 -2.00
C ASP A 97 8.38 -6.99 -2.48
N LEU A 98 8.28 -5.98 -1.63
CA LEU A 98 8.78 -4.64 -1.95
C LEU A 98 10.29 -4.63 -2.19
N GLU A 99 11.04 -5.40 -1.39
CA GLU A 99 12.49 -5.52 -1.58
C GLU A 99 12.85 -6.23 -2.88
N VAL A 100 12.11 -7.28 -3.22
CA VAL A 100 12.33 -8.02 -4.47
C VAL A 100 12.22 -7.09 -5.68
N HIS A 101 11.31 -6.13 -5.62
CA HIS A 101 11.11 -5.14 -6.68
C HIS A 101 12.03 -3.92 -6.55
N ASP A 102 12.92 -3.92 -5.56
CA ASP A 102 13.87 -2.83 -5.29
C ASP A 102 13.18 -1.49 -4.95
N TYR A 103 11.98 -1.56 -4.40
CA TYR A 103 11.28 -0.36 -3.95
C TYR A 103 11.76 0.10 -2.58
N ILE A 104 12.18 -0.84 -1.73
CA ILE A 104 12.70 -0.54 -0.40
C ILE A 104 13.93 -1.38 -0.11
N LEU A 105 14.67 -0.94 0.92
CA LEU A 105 15.70 -1.74 1.58
C LEU A 105 15.38 -1.74 3.07
N GLN A 106 15.26 -2.92 3.66
CA GLN A 106 15.01 -3.05 5.08
C GLN A 106 16.35 -3.06 5.83
N GLN A 107 16.44 -2.27 6.88
CA GLN A 107 17.61 -2.24 7.77
C GLN A 107 17.12 -2.16 9.21
N ASP A 108 17.20 -3.26 9.95
CA ASP A 108 16.75 -3.36 11.34
C ASP A 108 15.29 -2.86 11.47
N ASN A 109 15.09 -1.75 12.17
CA ASN A 109 13.78 -1.18 12.41
C ASN A 109 13.39 -0.10 11.39
N TYR A 110 14.17 0.06 10.32
CA TYR A 110 13.99 1.13 9.36
C TYR A 110 13.78 0.59 7.95
N ILE A 111 13.13 1.41 7.14
CA ILE A 111 12.95 1.18 5.71
C ILE A 111 13.57 2.36 4.97
N LEU A 112 14.47 2.08 4.02
CA LEU A 112 14.95 3.06 3.07
C LEU A 112 14.11 2.94 1.80
N VAL A 113 13.50 4.04 1.36
CA VAL A 113 12.76 4.05 0.10
C VAL A 113 13.75 4.23 -1.04
N ARG A 114 13.85 3.23 -1.91
CA ARG A 114 14.86 3.23 -3.00
C ARG A 114 14.28 3.75 -4.30
N HIS A 115 13.23 3.09 -4.79
CA HIS A 115 12.58 3.46 -6.04
C HIS A 115 11.08 3.46 -5.83
N LEU A 116 10.39 4.39 -6.46
CA LEU A 116 8.93 4.45 -6.38
C LEU A 116 8.34 3.82 -7.63
N PRO A 117 7.31 2.97 -7.49
CA PRO A 117 6.61 2.42 -8.66
C PRO A 117 5.98 3.56 -9.46
N GLN A 118 6.05 3.45 -10.77
CA GLN A 118 5.49 4.48 -11.63
C GLN A 118 4.01 4.24 -11.90
N TRP A 119 3.26 5.31 -11.89
CA TRP A 119 1.87 5.30 -12.32
C TRP A 119 1.81 5.39 -13.83
N LYS A 120 0.81 4.74 -14.41
CA LYS A 120 0.57 4.83 -15.84
C LYS A 120 0.09 6.23 -16.18
N ASN A 121 0.36 6.68 -17.40
CA ASN A 121 -0.15 7.98 -17.84
C ASN A 121 -1.68 7.96 -17.90
N ALA A 122 -2.30 9.08 -17.50
CA ALA A 122 -3.75 9.21 -17.43
C ALA A 122 -4.39 9.49 -18.81
N ARG A 123 -3.67 9.28 -19.87
CA ARG A 123 -4.16 9.54 -21.23
C ARG A 123 -4.77 8.30 -21.84
#